data_6af721fe1dd553cf94d932ab50b4b1f3
#
_entry.id   6af721fe1dd553cf94d932ab50b4b1f3
#
_cell.length_a   1.000
_cell.length_b   1.000
_cell.length_c   1.000
_cell.angle_alpha   90.00
_cell.angle_beta   90.00
_cell.angle_gamma   90.00
#
_symmetry.space_group_name_H-M   'P 1'
#
loop_
_entity.id
_entity.type
_entity.pdbx_description
1 polymer ?
#
loop_
_entity_poly.entity_id
_entity_poly.type
_entity_poly.pdbx_seq_one_letter_code
_entity_poly.pdbx_strand_id
1 'polypeptide(L)'
;MIIKWFGQSCFMITSENGTKVLTDPFKKMLGYKLPQIEADIVSISHNHSDHNNINAVKSNFVCIKELGIFSKDGIEIKGVEAFHDKVSGSKRGKSTVYNFKIDGINICHCGDLGHILNSKQIEEIGSVDILLLPIGGFATINAFDATQVMKQLNPTIVIPMHYRTKAFGLLGYVFGTVDKFISVSGLKAKEYEKLELNKTNMKDYSGIVVLKYN
;
A
#
# COMPACT_ATOMS: atom_id res chain seq x y z
N MET A 1 -8.93 -13.42 -5.06
CA MET A 1 -8.88 -11.93 -5.14
C MET A 1 -8.02 -11.43 -6.28
N ILE A 2 -8.14 -10.15 -6.66
CA ILE A 2 -7.30 -9.49 -7.69
C ILE A 2 -6.75 -8.18 -7.09
N ILE A 3 -5.44 -7.94 -7.25
CA ILE A 3 -4.78 -6.70 -6.84
C ILE A 3 -4.22 -6.00 -8.09
N LYS A 4 -4.60 -4.73 -8.29
CA LYS A 4 -4.08 -3.84 -9.36
C LYS A 4 -3.47 -2.60 -8.74
N TRP A 5 -2.39 -2.09 -9.34
CA TRP A 5 -1.73 -0.86 -8.92
C TRP A 5 -1.98 0.27 -9.92
N PHE A 6 -2.39 1.43 -9.44
CA PHE A 6 -2.61 2.63 -10.26
C PHE A 6 -1.48 3.66 -10.17
N GLY A 7 -0.46 3.36 -9.39
CA GLY A 7 0.65 4.26 -9.08
C GLY A 7 0.58 4.83 -7.67
N GLN A 8 1.65 5.43 -7.21
CA GLN A 8 1.81 5.92 -5.83
C GLN A 8 1.43 4.84 -4.80
N SER A 9 0.52 5.15 -3.89
CA SER A 9 -0.03 4.22 -2.90
C SER A 9 -1.45 3.73 -3.25
N CYS A 10 -1.88 3.91 -4.52
CA CYS A 10 -3.24 3.60 -4.95
C CYS A 10 -3.36 2.19 -5.54
N PHE A 11 -4.11 1.35 -4.85
CA PHE A 11 -4.41 -0.02 -5.30
C PHE A 11 -5.92 -0.25 -5.36
N MET A 12 -6.35 -1.08 -6.31
CA MET A 12 -7.65 -1.73 -6.29
C MET A 12 -7.48 -3.18 -5.88
N ILE A 13 -8.13 -3.56 -4.79
CA ILE A 13 -8.22 -4.94 -4.33
C ILE A 13 -9.66 -5.40 -4.54
N THR A 14 -9.84 -6.40 -5.39
CA THR A 14 -11.15 -7.00 -5.64
C THR A 14 -11.20 -8.38 -5.00
N SER A 15 -12.11 -8.58 -4.07
CA SER A 15 -12.33 -9.86 -3.39
C SER A 15 -12.99 -10.91 -4.31
N GLU A 16 -13.05 -12.15 -3.88
CA GLU A 16 -13.69 -13.24 -4.63
C GLU A 16 -15.19 -13.01 -4.83
N ASN A 17 -15.87 -12.35 -3.88
CA ASN A 17 -17.28 -12.00 -4.01
C ASN A 17 -17.54 -10.72 -4.83
N GLY A 18 -16.47 -10.09 -5.35
CA GLY A 18 -16.55 -8.89 -6.19
C GLY A 18 -16.48 -7.56 -5.44
N THR A 19 -16.41 -7.54 -4.10
CA THR A 19 -16.24 -6.30 -3.33
C THR A 19 -14.90 -5.62 -3.64
N LYS A 20 -14.95 -4.33 -3.93
CA LYS A 20 -13.81 -3.53 -4.38
C LYS A 20 -13.34 -2.59 -3.27
N VAL A 21 -12.08 -2.73 -2.86
CA VAL A 21 -11.38 -1.80 -1.94
C VAL A 21 -10.39 -0.97 -2.74
N LEU A 22 -10.52 0.35 -2.69
CA LEU A 22 -9.57 1.30 -3.27
C LEU A 22 -8.78 1.96 -2.17
N THR A 23 -7.44 1.89 -2.24
CA THR A 23 -6.56 2.57 -1.29
C THR A 23 -6.03 3.87 -1.86
N ASP A 24 -5.93 4.91 -1.03
CA ASP A 24 -5.25 6.17 -1.29
C ASP A 24 -5.42 6.72 -2.72
N PRO A 25 -6.65 7.01 -3.19
CA PRO A 25 -6.87 7.57 -4.51
C PRO A 25 -6.25 8.96 -4.64
N PHE A 26 -5.56 9.22 -5.76
CA PHE A 26 -4.83 10.46 -6.00
C PHE A 26 -5.48 11.32 -7.10
N LYS A 27 -5.22 12.63 -7.09
CA LYS A 27 -5.47 13.52 -8.22
C LYS A 27 -4.41 13.26 -9.31
N LYS A 28 -4.71 13.66 -10.57
CA LYS A 28 -3.73 13.60 -11.64
C LYS A 28 -2.39 14.16 -11.15
N MET A 29 -1.36 13.31 -11.11
CA MET A 29 -0.08 13.64 -10.51
C MET A 29 1.06 13.05 -11.32
N LEU A 30 2.00 13.91 -11.74
CA LEU A 30 3.31 13.56 -12.29
C LEU A 30 3.29 12.41 -13.34
N GLY A 31 2.28 12.37 -14.21
CA GLY A 31 2.16 11.36 -15.26
C GLY A 31 1.29 10.16 -14.92
N TYR A 32 0.92 9.96 -13.66
CA TYR A 32 -0.14 9.02 -13.29
C TYR A 32 -1.53 9.63 -13.55
N LYS A 33 -2.44 8.80 -14.01
CA LYS A 33 -3.86 9.15 -14.18
C LYS A 33 -4.70 8.10 -13.49
N LEU A 34 -5.44 8.50 -12.48
CA LEU A 34 -6.48 7.64 -11.94
C LEU A 34 -7.75 7.84 -12.79
N PRO A 35 -8.25 6.80 -13.48
CA PRO A 35 -9.53 6.91 -14.20
C PRO A 35 -10.68 7.13 -13.23
N GLN A 36 -11.87 7.44 -13.73
CA GLN A 36 -13.08 7.31 -12.93
C GLN A 36 -13.27 5.83 -12.60
N ILE A 37 -13.46 5.53 -11.33
CA ILE A 37 -13.41 4.17 -10.80
C ILE A 37 -14.62 3.89 -9.91
N GLU A 38 -15.02 2.65 -9.82
CA GLU A 38 -16.03 2.18 -8.87
C GLU A 38 -15.35 1.40 -7.76
N ALA A 39 -15.71 1.69 -6.52
CA ALA A 39 -15.28 0.98 -5.33
C ALA A 39 -16.41 0.94 -4.30
N ASP A 40 -16.42 -0.06 -3.44
CA ASP A 40 -17.38 -0.21 -2.34
C ASP A 40 -16.80 0.36 -1.04
N ILE A 41 -15.48 0.29 -0.92
CA ILE A 41 -14.71 0.79 0.22
C ILE A 41 -13.54 1.62 -0.32
N VAL A 42 -13.33 2.80 0.28
CA VAL A 42 -12.17 3.65 0.01
C VAL A 42 -11.43 3.88 1.32
N SER A 43 -10.15 3.52 1.39
CA SER A 43 -9.31 3.85 2.54
C SER A 43 -8.39 5.01 2.23
N ILE A 44 -8.18 5.91 3.22
CA ILE A 44 -7.31 7.06 3.12
C ILE A 44 -6.34 7.03 4.29
N SER A 45 -5.05 6.83 3.99
CA SER A 45 -4.01 6.76 5.02
C SER A 45 -3.76 8.11 5.69
N HIS A 46 -3.85 9.21 4.93
CA HIS A 46 -3.68 10.58 5.43
C HIS A 46 -4.20 11.63 4.44
N ASN A 47 -4.28 12.88 4.87
CA ASN A 47 -4.97 13.94 4.13
C ASN A 47 -4.03 14.74 3.19
N HIS A 48 -3.13 14.09 2.45
CA HIS A 48 -2.40 14.74 1.36
C HIS A 48 -3.13 14.54 0.03
N SER A 49 -2.96 15.48 -0.91
CA SER A 49 -3.71 15.51 -2.19
C SER A 49 -3.41 14.33 -3.12
N ASP A 50 -2.33 13.64 -2.90
CA ASP A 50 -1.91 12.43 -3.60
C ASP A 50 -2.42 11.13 -2.95
N HIS A 51 -3.29 11.24 -1.91
CA HIS A 51 -3.87 10.08 -1.21
C HIS A 51 -5.38 10.19 -0.95
N ASN A 52 -6.01 11.37 -1.13
CA ASN A 52 -7.36 11.63 -0.64
C ASN A 52 -8.39 12.03 -1.71
N ASN A 53 -8.16 11.69 -2.98
CA ASN A 53 -9.05 12.08 -4.07
C ASN A 53 -10.29 11.16 -4.20
N ILE A 54 -11.19 11.22 -3.24
CA ILE A 54 -12.45 10.47 -3.26
C ILE A 54 -13.35 10.82 -4.45
N ASN A 55 -13.17 12.00 -5.06
CA ASN A 55 -13.95 12.43 -6.23
C ASN A 55 -13.68 11.59 -7.50
N ALA A 56 -12.62 10.77 -7.51
CA ALA A 56 -12.38 9.81 -8.58
C ALA A 56 -13.36 8.62 -8.53
N VAL A 57 -14.01 8.38 -7.39
CA VAL A 57 -14.93 7.26 -7.19
C VAL A 57 -16.35 7.68 -7.56
N LYS A 58 -17.01 6.91 -8.43
CA LYS A 58 -18.34 7.21 -8.98
C LYS A 58 -19.48 6.41 -8.35
N SER A 59 -19.17 5.33 -7.68
CA SER A 59 -20.14 4.51 -6.94
C SER A 59 -20.45 5.10 -5.56
N ASN A 60 -21.48 4.59 -4.90
CA ASN A 60 -21.64 4.75 -3.46
C ASN A 60 -20.58 3.90 -2.74
N PHE A 61 -19.84 4.48 -1.82
CA PHE A 61 -18.78 3.80 -1.09
C PHE A 61 -18.75 4.21 0.38
N VAL A 62 -18.14 3.36 1.21
CA VAL A 62 -17.75 3.70 2.57
C VAL A 62 -16.34 4.23 2.56
N CYS A 63 -16.12 5.44 3.09
CA CYS A 63 -14.79 6.02 3.24
C CYS A 63 -14.25 5.76 4.65
N ILE A 64 -13.09 5.13 4.74
CA ILE A 64 -12.40 4.81 5.99
C ILE A 64 -11.11 5.65 6.06
N LYS A 65 -11.02 6.51 7.06
CA LYS A 65 -9.87 7.39 7.31
C LYS A 65 -9.52 7.51 8.80
N GLU A 66 -10.23 6.77 9.63
CA GLU A 66 -10.06 6.73 11.08
C GLU A 66 -9.24 5.51 11.51
N LEU A 67 -8.72 5.57 12.74
CA LEU A 67 -8.10 4.44 13.45
C LEU A 67 -9.18 3.52 14.00
N GLY A 68 -8.82 2.25 14.22
CA GLY A 68 -9.72 1.27 14.83
C GLY A 68 -10.10 0.14 13.87
N ILE A 69 -11.18 -0.58 14.19
CA ILE A 69 -11.64 -1.76 13.46
C ILE A 69 -12.97 -1.44 12.79
N PHE A 70 -13.05 -1.72 11.50
CA PHE A 70 -14.20 -1.54 10.64
C PHE A 70 -14.53 -2.85 9.95
N SER A 71 -15.79 -3.06 9.61
CA SER A 71 -16.22 -4.22 8.82
C SER A 71 -17.27 -3.79 7.79
N LYS A 72 -17.10 -4.25 6.55
CA LYS A 72 -18.02 -3.98 5.45
C LYS A 72 -17.94 -5.12 4.43
N ASP A 73 -19.10 -5.68 4.06
CA ASP A 73 -19.25 -6.71 3.01
C ASP A 73 -18.30 -7.92 3.18
N GLY A 74 -18.07 -8.36 4.43
CA GLY A 74 -17.19 -9.47 4.76
C GLY A 74 -15.70 -9.13 4.81
N ILE A 75 -15.35 -7.88 4.59
CA ILE A 75 -13.97 -7.37 4.72
C ILE A 75 -13.83 -6.72 6.10
N GLU A 76 -12.83 -7.16 6.86
CA GLU A 76 -12.41 -6.54 8.10
C GLU A 76 -11.21 -5.64 7.83
N ILE A 77 -11.21 -4.41 8.39
CA ILE A 77 -10.19 -3.41 8.16
C ILE A 77 -9.75 -2.86 9.51
N LYS A 78 -8.46 -2.92 9.79
CA LYS A 78 -7.87 -2.37 11.00
C LYS A 78 -6.93 -1.21 10.66
N GLY A 79 -7.22 -0.02 11.19
CA GLY A 79 -6.36 1.18 11.08
C GLY A 79 -5.46 1.33 12.30
N VAL A 80 -4.15 1.39 12.10
CA VAL A 80 -3.12 1.54 13.13
C VAL A 80 -2.38 2.86 12.94
N GLU A 81 -2.18 3.61 14.01
CA GLU A 81 -1.47 4.90 13.95
C GLU A 81 0.01 4.72 13.60
N ALA A 82 0.45 5.48 12.61
CA ALA A 82 1.84 5.62 12.22
C ALA A 82 2.15 7.07 11.88
N PHE A 83 3.40 7.35 11.48
CA PHE A 83 3.84 8.70 11.17
C PHE A 83 4.48 8.77 9.78
N HIS A 84 4.27 9.90 9.13
CA HIS A 84 4.82 10.19 7.81
C HIS A 84 6.27 10.73 7.88
N ASP A 85 6.93 10.59 9.02
CA ASP A 85 8.31 11.00 9.26
C ASP A 85 8.95 10.22 10.42
N LYS A 86 10.26 10.43 10.63
CA LYS A 86 11.05 9.78 11.70
C LYS A 86 10.97 10.51 13.05
N VAL A 87 10.18 11.57 13.14
CA VAL A 87 10.10 12.46 14.32
C VAL A 87 8.66 12.55 14.85
N SER A 88 7.97 11.42 14.86
CA SER A 88 6.63 11.24 15.42
C SER A 88 5.59 12.21 14.82
N GLY A 89 5.66 12.44 13.51
CA GLY A 89 4.71 13.26 12.77
C GLY A 89 4.94 14.77 12.88
N SER A 90 6.00 15.23 13.54
CA SER A 90 6.23 16.67 13.74
C SER A 90 6.53 17.45 12.47
N LYS A 91 6.95 16.78 11.40
CA LYS A 91 7.27 17.43 10.10
C LYS A 91 6.20 17.20 9.04
N ARG A 92 5.63 15.99 8.96
CA ARG A 92 4.72 15.58 7.88
C ARG A 92 3.38 15.05 8.38
N GLY A 93 3.20 14.96 9.70
CA GLY A 93 1.96 14.50 10.31
C GLY A 93 1.87 12.98 10.48
N LYS A 94 0.64 12.55 10.74
CA LYS A 94 0.29 11.14 10.92
C LYS A 94 -0.02 10.50 9.58
N SER A 95 0.20 9.18 9.51
CA SER A 95 -0.27 8.31 8.43
C SER A 95 -0.84 7.05 9.07
N THR A 96 -1.92 6.50 8.53
CA THR A 96 -2.54 5.27 9.04
C THR A 96 -2.05 4.08 8.23
N VAL A 97 -1.58 3.05 8.93
CA VAL A 97 -1.33 1.73 8.35
C VAL A 97 -2.63 0.94 8.43
N TYR A 98 -3.14 0.46 7.29
CA TYR A 98 -4.34 -0.37 7.25
C TYR A 98 -3.99 -1.82 7.02
N ASN A 99 -4.56 -2.73 7.84
CA ASN A 99 -4.54 -4.16 7.60
C ASN A 99 -5.95 -4.61 7.22
N PHE A 100 -6.10 -5.10 5.99
CA PHE A 100 -7.35 -5.61 5.42
C PHE A 100 -7.35 -7.12 5.47
N LYS A 101 -8.40 -7.73 6.04
CA LYS A 101 -8.64 -9.16 5.95
C LYS A 101 -9.67 -9.42 4.87
N ILE A 102 -9.24 -9.91 3.73
CA ILE A 102 -10.02 -10.14 2.51
C ILE A 102 -9.81 -11.59 2.07
N ASP A 103 -10.88 -12.36 1.88
CA ASP A 103 -10.84 -13.77 1.45
C ASP A 103 -9.92 -14.65 2.35
N GLY A 104 -9.80 -14.29 3.63
CA GLY A 104 -8.94 -14.95 4.61
C GLY A 104 -7.44 -14.64 4.47
N ILE A 105 -7.07 -13.62 3.69
CA ILE A 105 -5.70 -13.11 3.49
C ILE A 105 -5.59 -11.72 4.13
N ASN A 106 -4.49 -11.48 4.87
CA ASN A 106 -4.22 -10.21 5.52
C ASN A 106 -3.32 -9.35 4.62
N ILE A 107 -3.83 -8.21 4.17
CA ILE A 107 -3.14 -7.27 3.28
C ILE A 107 -2.84 -6.00 4.05
N CYS A 108 -1.58 -5.73 4.32
CA CYS A 108 -1.15 -4.53 5.02
C CYS A 108 -0.74 -3.44 4.03
N HIS A 109 -1.45 -2.31 4.05
CA HIS A 109 -1.12 -1.10 3.28
C HIS A 109 -0.48 -0.08 4.20
N CYS A 110 0.80 0.22 3.96
CA CYS A 110 1.59 1.08 4.84
C CYS A 110 1.38 2.58 4.61
N GLY A 111 0.54 3.00 3.63
CA GLY A 111 0.40 4.42 3.29
C GLY A 111 1.77 5.06 3.06
N ASP A 112 1.95 6.29 3.55
CA ASP A 112 3.24 6.99 3.51
C ASP A 112 4.02 6.83 4.81
N LEU A 113 4.23 5.57 5.22
CA LEU A 113 5.03 5.25 6.40
C LEU A 113 6.42 5.91 6.31
N GLY A 114 6.78 6.72 7.31
CA GLY A 114 8.03 7.48 7.35
C GLY A 114 9.07 6.95 8.34
N HIS A 115 8.80 5.87 9.08
CA HIS A 115 9.67 5.33 10.12
C HIS A 115 9.62 3.81 10.23
N ILE A 116 10.56 3.22 10.94
CA ILE A 116 10.55 1.80 11.31
C ILE A 116 9.48 1.59 12.40
N LEU A 117 8.70 0.52 12.29
CA LEU A 117 7.62 0.23 13.23
C LEU A 117 8.17 -0.11 14.63
N ASN A 118 7.49 0.36 15.66
CA ASN A 118 7.75 -0.06 17.03
C ASN A 118 6.96 -1.34 17.37
N SER A 119 7.30 -1.98 18.52
CA SER A 119 6.70 -3.25 18.92
C SER A 119 5.18 -3.16 19.08
N LYS A 120 4.65 -2.03 19.59
CA LYS A 120 3.21 -1.82 19.76
C LYS A 120 2.49 -1.75 18.40
N GLN A 121 3.06 -1.04 17.43
CA GLN A 121 2.51 -0.97 16.08
C GLN A 121 2.51 -2.34 15.39
N ILE A 122 3.58 -3.12 15.54
CA ILE A 122 3.67 -4.48 14.99
C ILE A 122 2.58 -5.37 15.60
N GLU A 123 2.40 -5.33 16.91
CA GLU A 123 1.36 -6.09 17.62
C GLU A 123 -0.05 -5.65 17.18
N GLU A 124 -0.28 -4.35 17.06
CA GLU A 124 -1.56 -3.82 16.60
C GLU A 124 -1.86 -4.16 15.13
N ILE A 125 -0.88 -4.11 14.22
CA ILE A 125 -1.04 -4.54 12.82
C ILE A 125 -1.40 -6.02 12.76
N GLY A 126 -0.72 -6.86 13.55
CA GLY A 126 -0.93 -8.31 13.61
C GLY A 126 -0.31 -9.04 12.41
N SER A 127 -0.90 -10.17 12.01
CA SER A 127 -0.38 -10.99 10.91
C SER A 127 -0.55 -10.31 9.56
N VAL A 128 0.46 -10.45 8.70
CA VAL A 128 0.50 -9.88 7.33
C VAL A 128 0.92 -10.95 6.34
N ASP A 129 0.08 -11.21 5.36
CA ASP A 129 0.37 -12.13 4.25
C ASP A 129 0.94 -11.38 3.05
N ILE A 130 0.35 -10.22 2.73
CA ILE A 130 0.75 -9.33 1.63
C ILE A 130 1.04 -7.94 2.20
N LEU A 131 2.22 -7.39 1.89
CA LEU A 131 2.65 -6.09 2.36
C LEU A 131 2.77 -5.11 1.18
N LEU A 132 1.93 -4.08 1.15
CA LEU A 132 2.01 -2.95 0.22
C LEU A 132 2.89 -1.88 0.88
N LEU A 133 4.15 -1.75 0.43
CA LEU A 133 5.21 -1.07 1.18
C LEU A 133 5.83 0.10 0.39
N PRO A 134 5.85 1.33 0.93
CA PRO A 134 6.57 2.43 0.29
C PRO A 134 8.08 2.19 0.41
N ILE A 135 8.83 2.48 -0.68
CA ILE A 135 10.28 2.24 -0.74
C ILE A 135 11.08 3.42 -1.30
N GLY A 136 10.39 4.50 -1.68
CA GLY A 136 10.97 5.59 -2.45
C GLY A 136 11.82 6.59 -1.67
N GLY A 137 11.70 6.70 -0.37
CA GLY A 137 12.59 7.45 0.52
C GLY A 137 12.33 8.94 0.63
N PHE A 138 11.97 9.66 -0.42
CA PHE A 138 11.89 11.13 -0.40
C PHE A 138 10.96 11.69 0.69
N ALA A 139 9.78 11.12 0.85
CA ALA A 139 8.82 11.49 1.87
C ALA A 139 8.44 10.30 2.77
N THR A 140 8.88 9.10 2.43
CA THR A 140 8.56 7.83 3.08
C THR A 140 9.84 7.12 3.52
N ILE A 141 9.73 5.91 4.04
CA ILE A 141 10.90 5.06 4.29
C ILE A 141 11.63 4.74 2.99
N ASN A 142 12.96 4.69 3.05
CA ASN A 142 13.82 4.29 1.93
C ASN A 142 13.97 2.76 1.84
N ALA A 143 14.69 2.27 0.84
CA ALA A 143 14.90 0.84 0.60
C ALA A 143 15.48 0.07 1.80
N PHE A 144 16.36 0.68 2.60
CA PHE A 144 16.95 0.06 3.79
C PHE A 144 15.94 -0.04 4.93
N ASP A 145 15.27 1.07 5.26
CA ASP A 145 14.22 1.10 6.29
C ASP A 145 13.05 0.18 5.89
N ALA A 146 12.65 0.17 4.61
CA ALA A 146 11.61 -0.70 4.06
C ALA A 146 11.98 -2.20 4.23
N THR A 147 13.24 -2.57 4.01
CA THR A 147 13.72 -3.93 4.26
C THR A 147 13.61 -4.30 5.75
N GLN A 148 13.81 -3.36 6.66
CA GLN A 148 13.61 -3.61 8.08
C GLN A 148 12.13 -3.81 8.42
N VAL A 149 11.23 -2.94 7.93
CA VAL A 149 9.78 -3.09 8.12
C VAL A 149 9.27 -4.40 7.55
N MET A 150 9.72 -4.79 6.36
CA MET A 150 9.44 -6.08 5.76
C MET A 150 9.84 -7.24 6.69
N LYS A 151 11.04 -7.20 7.28
CA LYS A 151 11.50 -8.22 8.22
C LYS A 151 10.69 -8.25 9.52
N GLN A 152 10.25 -7.07 10.00
CA GLN A 152 9.40 -6.96 11.20
C GLN A 152 8.03 -7.61 11.01
N LEU A 153 7.40 -7.42 9.84
CA LEU A 153 6.06 -7.92 9.53
C LEU A 153 6.08 -9.33 8.90
N ASN A 154 7.22 -9.76 8.37
CA ASN A 154 7.47 -11.10 7.80
C ASN A 154 6.37 -11.61 6.84
N PRO A 155 5.99 -10.84 5.80
CA PRO A 155 4.94 -11.23 4.86
C PRO A 155 5.40 -12.34 3.90
N THR A 156 4.45 -13.04 3.29
CA THR A 156 4.73 -13.97 2.18
C THR A 156 5.05 -13.21 0.89
N ILE A 157 4.33 -12.11 0.64
CA ILE A 157 4.44 -11.30 -0.58
C ILE A 157 4.68 -9.84 -0.18
N VAL A 158 5.64 -9.18 -0.84
CA VAL A 158 5.86 -7.74 -0.73
C VAL A 158 5.59 -7.08 -2.08
N ILE A 159 4.71 -6.09 -2.10
CA ILE A 159 4.43 -5.27 -3.28
C ILE A 159 4.98 -3.87 -3.01
N PRO A 160 6.09 -3.48 -3.64
CA PRO A 160 6.65 -2.15 -3.47
C PRO A 160 5.74 -1.09 -4.11
N MET A 161 5.64 0.05 -3.46
CA MET A 161 4.88 1.22 -3.92
C MET A 161 5.64 2.52 -3.62
N HIS A 162 5.10 3.66 -4.06
CA HIS A 162 5.63 5.00 -3.79
C HIS A 162 7.12 5.13 -4.09
N TYR A 163 7.54 4.68 -5.27
CA TYR A 163 8.93 4.70 -5.73
C TYR A 163 9.03 5.31 -7.13
N ARG A 164 10.26 5.59 -7.58
CA ARG A 164 10.54 6.14 -8.91
C ARG A 164 10.05 5.22 -10.02
N THR A 165 9.11 5.71 -10.81
CA THR A 165 8.69 5.07 -12.07
C THR A 165 8.88 6.02 -13.25
N LYS A 166 8.68 5.53 -14.47
CA LYS A 166 8.74 6.37 -15.68
C LYS A 166 7.71 7.51 -15.68
N ALA A 167 6.59 7.35 -14.97
CA ALA A 167 5.57 8.38 -14.86
C ALA A 167 6.07 9.70 -14.27
N PHE A 168 7.02 9.65 -13.35
CA PHE A 168 7.59 10.86 -12.72
C PHE A 168 8.49 11.69 -13.64
N GLY A 169 8.94 11.15 -14.80
CA GLY A 169 9.91 11.84 -15.64
C GLY A 169 11.16 12.26 -14.88
N LEU A 170 11.66 13.47 -15.13
CA LEU A 170 12.84 14.02 -14.45
C LEU A 170 12.63 14.25 -12.94
N LEU A 171 11.42 14.57 -12.51
CA LEU A 171 11.12 14.77 -11.08
C LEU A 171 11.24 13.48 -10.26
N GLY A 172 11.21 12.31 -10.91
CA GLY A 172 11.38 11.03 -10.25
C GLY A 172 12.77 10.79 -9.64
N TYR A 173 13.80 11.58 -10.01
CA TYR A 173 15.17 11.35 -9.53
C TYR A 173 15.34 11.53 -8.01
N VAL A 174 14.43 12.18 -7.32
CA VAL A 174 14.44 12.31 -5.87
C VAL A 174 13.97 11.04 -5.14
N PHE A 175 13.29 10.13 -5.85
CA PHE A 175 12.79 8.87 -5.31
C PHE A 175 13.75 7.71 -5.56
N GLY A 176 13.86 6.81 -4.60
CA GLY A 176 14.53 5.53 -4.75
C GLY A 176 13.86 4.64 -5.80
N THR A 177 14.61 3.69 -6.35
CA THR A 177 14.15 2.75 -7.38
C THR A 177 13.76 1.40 -6.78
N VAL A 178 12.92 0.67 -7.49
CA VAL A 178 12.58 -0.71 -7.12
C VAL A 178 13.79 -1.64 -7.16
N ASP A 179 14.71 -1.43 -8.11
CA ASP A 179 15.95 -2.22 -8.22
C ASP A 179 16.81 -2.07 -6.95
N LYS A 180 16.89 -0.86 -6.38
CA LYS A 180 17.61 -0.63 -5.12
C LYS A 180 16.98 -1.43 -3.98
N PHE A 181 15.65 -1.44 -3.87
CA PHE A 181 14.96 -2.23 -2.86
C PHE A 181 15.17 -3.73 -3.04
N ILE A 182 15.04 -4.25 -4.28
CA ILE A 182 15.32 -5.65 -4.59
C ILE A 182 16.75 -6.03 -4.17
N SER A 183 17.74 -5.21 -4.54
CA SER A 183 19.14 -5.44 -4.18
C SER A 183 19.37 -5.47 -2.67
N VAL A 184 18.77 -4.52 -1.92
CA VAL A 184 18.96 -4.40 -0.46
C VAL A 184 18.22 -5.52 0.29
N SER A 185 17.03 -5.92 -0.18
CA SER A 185 16.24 -6.96 0.45
C SER A 185 16.85 -8.36 0.30
N GLY A 186 17.61 -8.60 -0.77
CA GLY A 186 18.14 -9.92 -1.13
C GLY A 186 17.09 -10.92 -1.63
N LEU A 187 15.84 -10.48 -1.81
CA LEU A 187 14.75 -11.32 -2.28
C LEU A 187 14.65 -11.34 -3.80
N LYS A 188 14.11 -12.45 -4.34
CA LYS A 188 13.76 -12.53 -5.77
C LYS A 188 12.52 -11.69 -6.05
N ALA A 189 12.50 -11.02 -7.20
CA ALA A 189 11.37 -10.25 -7.69
C ALA A 189 10.83 -10.79 -8.99
N LYS A 190 9.50 -10.73 -9.15
CA LYS A 190 8.79 -11.02 -10.41
C LYS A 190 7.86 -9.87 -10.73
N GLU A 191 7.70 -9.56 -12.03
CA GLU A 191 6.84 -8.47 -12.51
C GLU A 191 5.53 -9.01 -13.06
N TYR A 192 4.41 -8.32 -12.75
CA TYR A 192 3.06 -8.68 -13.19
C TYR A 192 2.25 -7.41 -13.54
N GLU A 193 1.30 -7.55 -14.46
CA GLU A 193 0.31 -6.49 -14.75
C GLU A 193 -0.71 -6.33 -13.61
N LYS A 194 -1.11 -7.44 -13.02
CA LYS A 194 -1.99 -7.57 -11.85
C LYS A 194 -1.62 -8.84 -11.11
N LEU A 195 -1.94 -8.90 -9.83
CA LEU A 195 -1.78 -10.10 -9.03
C LEU A 195 -3.14 -10.77 -8.85
N GLU A 196 -3.29 -11.99 -9.33
CA GLU A 196 -4.48 -12.84 -9.12
C GLU A 196 -4.10 -14.01 -8.22
N LEU A 197 -4.67 -14.04 -7.02
CA LEU A 197 -4.35 -15.10 -6.06
C LEU A 197 -5.54 -15.43 -5.14
N ASN A 198 -5.39 -16.55 -4.50
CA ASN A 198 -6.22 -16.99 -3.38
C ASN A 198 -5.32 -17.63 -2.31
N LYS A 199 -5.90 -18.11 -1.23
CA LYS A 199 -5.17 -18.69 -0.11
C LYS A 199 -4.35 -19.93 -0.48
N THR A 200 -4.75 -20.66 -1.52
CA THR A 200 -4.08 -21.91 -1.92
C THR A 200 -2.85 -21.68 -2.79
N ASN A 201 -2.89 -20.67 -3.68
CA ASN A 201 -1.79 -20.37 -4.60
C ASN A 201 -0.89 -19.20 -4.19
N MET A 202 -1.18 -18.55 -3.05
CA MET A 202 -0.44 -17.38 -2.57
C MET A 202 1.07 -17.63 -2.45
N LYS A 203 1.47 -18.83 -2.05
CA LYS A 203 2.89 -19.19 -1.89
C LYS A 203 3.67 -19.22 -3.21
N ASP A 204 3.01 -19.37 -4.36
CA ASP A 204 3.64 -19.37 -5.69
C ASP A 204 4.18 -17.97 -6.06
N TYR A 205 3.68 -16.93 -5.36
CA TYR A 205 4.08 -15.52 -5.49
C TYR A 205 5.03 -15.05 -4.39
N SER A 206 5.56 -15.96 -3.56
CA SER A 206 6.44 -15.60 -2.44
C SER A 206 7.63 -14.75 -2.88
N GLY A 207 7.92 -13.68 -2.10
CA GLY A 207 8.98 -12.72 -2.37
C GLY A 207 8.46 -11.36 -2.81
N ILE A 208 9.17 -10.68 -3.73
CA ILE A 208 8.78 -9.36 -4.22
C ILE A 208 7.95 -9.51 -5.50
N VAL A 209 6.76 -8.95 -5.49
CA VAL A 209 5.88 -8.82 -6.66
C VAL A 209 5.86 -7.35 -7.09
N VAL A 210 6.46 -7.06 -8.23
CA VAL A 210 6.44 -5.71 -8.82
C VAL A 210 5.24 -5.61 -9.74
N LEU A 211 4.28 -4.77 -9.40
CA LEU A 211 3.11 -4.52 -10.27
C LEU A 211 3.40 -3.37 -11.22
N LYS A 212 2.96 -3.51 -12.47
CA LYS A 212 2.91 -2.39 -13.40
C LYS A 212 1.72 -1.51 -13.04
N TYR A 213 1.91 -0.20 -13.13
CA TYR A 213 0.81 0.76 -12.95
C TYR A 213 -0.01 0.90 -14.24
N ASN A 214 -1.32 1.02 -14.09
CA ASN A 214 -2.30 1.19 -15.17
C ASN A 214 -2.64 2.67 -15.38
#